data_5af80ea5afabfd4e848441ccf2035323
#
_entry.id   5af80ea5afabfd4e848441ccf2035323
#
_cell.length_a   1.000
_cell.length_b   1.000
_cell.length_c   1.000
_cell.angle_alpha   90.00
_cell.angle_beta   90.00
_cell.angle_gamma   90.00
#
_symmetry.space_group_name_H-M   'P 1'
#
loop_
_entity.id
_entity.type
_entity.pdbx_description
1 polymer ?
#
loop_
_entity_poly.entity_id
_entity_poly.type
_entity_poly.pdbx_seq_one_letter_code
_entity_poly.pdbx_strand_id
1 'polypeptide(L)'
;GILTSQGGKSSHAAIVSRGMGKPCIVGSTELKIDYDTKKCQANGIVISEGDSITIDGSLGIVYVGNIPTVEPKVTEDFKTILSWAQKTKRLGIRANADTPDAAKLARKYGAEGIGLCRTERMFNADNRLSIFVDMIMATNENQRKSVLDKLGELQKNDFIQILKAMEGYKVTIRLLDPPLHEFLPNPEELMDKIYKNKNDIDISETKEVLNRAKELSEINPMMGHRGVRLGITYPEIYEMQIKAVFVATANLVKKKINAKPQIMIPQVGSIEELNHIKSIYDNVKLEMEKKYKIKFKINFGTMLEVVRACLTSNELAKTAEFFSFGTNDLTQAVFSFSREDAESKFLPEYMEKELLETSPFQSIDENGVGSLMNIAISQGRKIKKNLEIGIC
;
A
#
# COMPACT_ATOMS: atom_id res chain seq x y z
N GLY A 1 16.75 14.61 4.20
CA GLY A 1 17.26 13.45 3.47
C GLY A 1 17.38 12.21 4.34
N ILE A 2 17.67 11.07 3.72
CA ILE A 2 17.91 9.80 4.42
C ILE A 2 19.30 9.29 4.03
N LEU A 3 20.08 8.90 5.04
CA LEU A 3 21.41 8.33 4.88
C LEU A 3 21.49 7.03 5.67
N THR A 4 21.88 5.93 5.02
CA THR A 4 22.01 4.62 5.68
C THR A 4 23.33 3.95 5.36
N SER A 5 23.88 3.20 6.33
CA SER A 5 25.11 2.41 6.16
C SER A 5 24.86 1.14 5.34
N GLN A 6 23.63 0.65 5.28
CA GLN A 6 23.25 -0.57 4.59
C GLN A 6 22.10 -0.32 3.62
N GLY A 7 21.86 -1.29 2.74
CA GLY A 7 20.76 -1.26 1.79
C GLY A 7 21.17 -0.88 0.37
N GLY A 8 20.35 -1.24 -0.59
CA GLY A 8 20.50 -0.94 -2.01
C GLY A 8 19.40 -0.04 -2.55
N LYS A 9 19.36 0.14 -3.87
CA LYS A 9 18.37 0.98 -4.58
C LYS A 9 16.91 0.55 -4.36
N SER A 10 16.67 -0.70 -4.01
CA SER A 10 15.36 -1.30 -3.69
C SER A 10 15.07 -1.39 -2.20
N SER A 11 15.96 -0.94 -1.33
CA SER A 11 15.74 -0.94 0.12
C SER A 11 14.55 -0.07 0.51
N HIS A 12 13.93 -0.39 1.65
CA HIS A 12 12.80 0.39 2.19
C HIS A 12 13.15 1.89 2.32
N ALA A 13 14.34 2.22 2.83
CA ALA A 13 14.81 3.59 2.94
C ALA A 13 14.85 4.32 1.58
N ALA A 14 15.34 3.65 0.52
CA ALA A 14 15.39 4.24 -0.82
C ALA A 14 13.99 4.43 -1.42
N ILE A 15 13.09 3.46 -1.23
CA ILE A 15 11.71 3.51 -1.75
C ILE A 15 10.92 4.62 -1.04
N VAL A 16 10.98 4.66 0.29
CA VAL A 16 10.26 5.67 1.09
C VAL A 16 10.78 7.07 0.80
N SER A 17 12.10 7.26 0.75
CA SER A 17 12.70 8.56 0.40
C SER A 17 12.26 9.07 -0.97
N ARG A 18 12.23 8.16 -1.95
CA ARG A 18 11.78 8.48 -3.30
C ARG A 18 10.30 8.88 -3.32
N GLY A 19 9.46 8.15 -2.59
CA GLY A 19 8.05 8.49 -2.41
C GLY A 19 7.83 9.85 -1.74
N MET A 20 8.72 10.23 -0.83
CA MET A 20 8.71 11.53 -0.15
C MET A 20 9.37 12.66 -0.96
N GLY A 21 9.98 12.36 -2.11
CA GLY A 21 10.76 13.33 -2.88
C GLY A 21 11.99 13.84 -2.12
N LYS A 22 12.57 13.03 -1.21
CA LYS A 22 13.72 13.38 -0.40
C LYS A 22 15.00 12.75 -0.95
N PRO A 23 16.12 13.46 -0.95
CA PRO A 23 17.40 12.86 -1.32
C PRO A 23 17.73 11.70 -0.36
N CYS A 24 18.30 10.63 -0.93
CA CYS A 24 18.62 9.43 -0.19
C CYS A 24 19.97 8.87 -0.66
N ILE A 25 20.81 8.52 0.30
CA ILE A 25 22.04 7.75 0.07
C ILE A 25 21.92 6.49 0.92
N VAL A 26 21.97 5.32 0.28
CA VAL A 26 21.90 4.01 0.94
C VAL A 26 23.16 3.20 0.69
N GLY A 27 23.48 2.29 1.60
CA GLY A 27 24.64 1.41 1.45
C GLY A 27 25.98 2.12 1.61
N SER A 28 26.05 3.20 2.39
CA SER A 28 27.31 3.87 2.71
C SER A 28 28.08 3.05 3.75
N THR A 29 28.80 2.03 3.30
CA THR A 29 29.54 1.08 4.19
C THR A 29 30.61 1.75 5.05
N GLU A 30 31.08 2.92 4.63
CA GLU A 30 32.04 3.73 5.40
C GLU A 30 31.44 4.41 6.62
N LEU A 31 30.09 4.53 6.65
CA LEU A 31 29.35 5.17 7.73
C LEU A 31 29.23 4.22 8.92
N LYS A 32 29.92 4.52 10.00
CA LYS A 32 29.81 3.83 11.29
C LYS A 32 28.86 4.59 12.20
N ILE A 33 27.75 3.99 12.60
CA ILE A 33 26.74 4.59 13.47
C ILE A 33 26.85 3.97 14.85
N ASP A 34 27.01 4.82 15.86
CA ASP A 34 26.98 4.48 17.27
C ASP A 34 25.70 5.02 17.89
N TYR A 35 24.76 4.15 18.17
CA TYR A 35 23.46 4.51 18.73
C TYR A 35 23.53 4.90 20.20
N ASP A 36 24.51 4.37 20.95
CA ASP A 36 24.67 4.64 22.39
C ASP A 36 25.21 6.06 22.61
N THR A 37 26.21 6.46 21.82
CA THR A 37 26.77 7.81 21.89
C THR A 37 26.06 8.80 20.95
N LYS A 38 25.09 8.34 20.16
CA LYS A 38 24.35 9.15 19.18
C LYS A 38 25.26 9.90 18.21
N LYS A 39 26.25 9.22 17.69
CA LYS A 39 27.22 9.75 16.73
C LYS A 39 27.34 8.84 15.52
N CYS A 40 27.69 9.44 14.40
CA CYS A 40 28.16 8.67 13.26
C CYS A 40 29.53 9.19 12.78
N GLN A 41 30.30 8.31 12.19
CA GLN A 41 31.64 8.63 11.69
C GLN A 41 31.83 8.06 10.30
N ALA A 42 32.39 8.88 9.39
CA ALA A 42 32.84 8.45 8.07
C ALA A 42 34.09 9.25 7.69
N ASN A 43 35.11 8.61 7.12
CA ASN A 43 36.35 9.26 6.62
C ASN A 43 37.02 10.20 7.63
N GLY A 44 37.02 9.85 8.91
CA GLY A 44 37.60 10.67 9.97
C GLY A 44 36.74 11.86 10.46
N ILE A 45 35.59 12.07 9.85
CA ILE A 45 34.65 13.11 10.26
C ILE A 45 33.63 12.47 11.22
N VAL A 46 33.41 13.13 12.36
CA VAL A 46 32.41 12.74 13.36
C VAL A 46 31.25 13.72 13.29
N ILE A 47 30.04 13.20 13.24
CA ILE A 47 28.78 13.95 13.22
C ILE A 47 27.97 13.49 14.45
N SER A 48 27.49 14.43 15.24
CA SER A 48 26.69 14.18 16.44
C SER A 48 25.20 14.40 16.16
N GLU A 49 24.34 13.83 17.01
CA GLU A 49 22.91 14.12 16.95
C GLU A 49 22.65 15.63 17.05
N GLY A 50 21.87 16.17 16.12
CA GLY A 50 21.56 17.60 16.01
C GLY A 50 22.45 18.38 15.04
N ASP A 51 23.57 17.80 14.59
CA ASP A 51 24.39 18.44 13.57
C ASP A 51 23.68 18.46 12.22
N SER A 52 23.85 19.56 11.48
CA SER A 52 23.28 19.69 10.14
C SER A 52 24.18 19.05 9.10
N ILE A 53 23.58 18.26 8.23
CA ILE A 53 24.21 17.70 7.03
C ILE A 53 23.37 17.99 5.79
N THR A 54 24.01 18.15 4.65
CA THR A 54 23.35 18.26 3.35
C THR A 54 23.66 17.02 2.51
N ILE A 55 22.65 16.43 1.92
CA ILE A 55 22.76 15.18 1.15
C ILE A 55 22.48 15.46 -0.33
N ASP A 56 23.45 15.13 -1.20
CA ASP A 56 23.26 15.06 -2.65
C ASP A 56 23.06 13.60 -3.07
N GLY A 57 21.80 13.22 -3.26
CA GLY A 57 21.45 11.84 -3.65
C GLY A 57 21.82 11.52 -5.11
N SER A 58 22.09 12.52 -5.95
CA SER A 58 22.49 12.31 -7.35
C SER A 58 23.98 11.97 -7.46
N LEU A 59 24.81 12.66 -6.68
CA LEU A 59 26.26 12.43 -6.66
C LEU A 59 26.68 11.40 -5.61
N GLY A 60 25.79 11.04 -4.67
CA GLY A 60 26.12 10.15 -3.54
C GLY A 60 27.04 10.82 -2.51
N ILE A 61 26.97 12.16 -2.37
CA ILE A 61 27.84 12.94 -1.51
C ILE A 61 27.08 13.49 -0.30
N VAL A 62 27.72 13.42 0.87
CA VAL A 62 27.24 14.05 2.10
C VAL A 62 28.18 15.19 2.48
N TYR A 63 27.62 16.35 2.70
CA TYR A 63 28.34 17.55 3.15
C TYR A 63 28.00 17.82 4.61
N VAL A 64 28.99 18.18 5.39
CA VAL A 64 28.78 18.68 6.76
C VAL A 64 28.29 20.11 6.69
N GLY A 65 27.23 20.43 7.42
CA GLY A 65 26.62 21.75 7.45
C GLY A 65 25.48 21.93 6.41
N ASN A 66 24.96 23.15 6.39
CA ASN A 66 23.89 23.58 5.50
C ASN A 66 24.46 24.17 4.21
N ILE A 67 24.26 23.49 3.09
CA ILE A 67 24.56 24.00 1.75
C ILE A 67 23.25 24.44 1.09
N PRO A 68 23.24 25.59 0.38
CA PRO A 68 22.05 26.01 -0.35
C PRO A 68 21.56 24.94 -1.32
N THR A 69 20.29 24.57 -1.19
CA THR A 69 19.65 23.57 -2.04
C THR A 69 18.66 24.23 -2.99
N VAL A 70 18.45 23.63 -4.15
CA VAL A 70 17.42 24.06 -5.11
C VAL A 70 16.33 22.99 -5.17
N GLU A 71 15.07 23.44 -5.21
CA GLU A 71 13.99 22.50 -5.47
C GLU A 71 14.06 22.01 -6.93
N PRO A 72 13.87 20.69 -7.18
CA PRO A 72 13.83 20.16 -8.53
C PRO A 72 12.69 20.80 -9.32
N LYS A 73 13.04 21.49 -10.41
CA LYS A 73 12.06 22.08 -11.33
C LYS A 73 11.85 21.13 -12.50
N VAL A 74 10.60 21.00 -12.93
CA VAL A 74 10.27 20.34 -14.20
C VAL A 74 10.80 21.22 -15.33
N THR A 75 11.88 20.81 -15.98
CA THR A 75 12.51 21.55 -17.10
C THR A 75 11.67 21.38 -18.39
N GLU A 76 11.88 22.27 -19.36
CA GLU A 76 11.24 22.16 -20.68
C GLU A 76 11.69 20.89 -21.41
N ASP A 77 12.95 20.47 -21.26
CA ASP A 77 13.47 19.22 -21.80
C ASP A 77 12.76 18.01 -21.24
N PHE A 78 12.51 18.00 -19.92
CA PHE A 78 11.73 16.94 -19.26
C PHE A 78 10.30 16.89 -19.81
N LYS A 79 9.64 18.03 -19.99
CA LYS A 79 8.29 18.10 -20.59
C LYS A 79 8.30 17.59 -22.03
N THR A 80 9.34 17.91 -22.78
CA THR A 80 9.52 17.45 -24.17
C THR A 80 9.64 15.93 -24.23
N ILE A 81 10.48 15.32 -23.40
CA ILE A 81 10.62 13.86 -23.31
C ILE A 81 9.29 13.20 -22.91
N LEU A 82 8.60 13.76 -21.90
CA LEU A 82 7.27 13.25 -21.52
C LEU A 82 6.27 13.33 -22.68
N SER A 83 6.31 14.40 -23.48
CA SER A 83 5.42 14.56 -24.64
C SER A 83 5.68 13.50 -25.70
N TRP A 84 6.95 13.12 -25.94
CA TRP A 84 7.30 12.03 -26.84
C TRP A 84 6.85 10.68 -26.31
N ALA A 85 7.11 10.40 -25.03
CA ALA A 85 6.64 9.19 -24.37
C ALA A 85 5.11 9.05 -24.45
N GLN A 86 4.38 10.15 -24.24
CA GLN A 86 2.92 10.18 -24.35
C GLN A 86 2.39 9.80 -25.74
N LYS A 87 3.12 10.14 -26.81
CA LYS A 87 2.75 9.80 -28.19
C LYS A 87 2.98 8.35 -28.55
N THR A 88 3.96 7.69 -27.90
CA THR A 88 4.41 6.33 -28.24
C THR A 88 3.89 5.26 -27.28
N LYS A 89 3.49 5.63 -26.06
CA LYS A 89 3.00 4.66 -25.08
C LYS A 89 1.74 3.93 -25.55
N ARG A 90 1.64 2.66 -25.21
CA ARG A 90 0.45 1.82 -25.46
C ARG A 90 -0.41 1.61 -24.22
N LEU A 91 0.17 1.78 -23.03
CA LEU A 91 -0.49 1.59 -21.73
C LEU A 91 -0.71 2.94 -21.06
N GLY A 92 -1.81 3.07 -20.31
CA GLY A 92 -2.03 4.19 -19.41
C GLY A 92 -1.13 4.08 -18.19
N ILE A 93 -0.63 5.21 -17.70
CA ILE A 93 0.23 5.28 -16.51
C ILE A 93 -0.58 5.81 -15.33
N ARG A 94 -0.71 4.99 -14.30
CA ARG A 94 -1.34 5.38 -13.02
C ARG A 94 -0.31 5.34 -11.91
N ALA A 95 -0.43 6.24 -10.96
CA ALA A 95 0.47 6.28 -9.80
C ALA A 95 -0.08 5.47 -8.62
N ASN A 96 0.81 5.09 -7.71
CA ASN A 96 0.42 4.69 -6.36
C ASN A 96 0.39 5.94 -5.49
N ALA A 97 -0.75 6.25 -4.88
CA ALA A 97 -0.90 7.40 -4.00
C ALA A 97 -1.97 7.14 -2.94
N ASP A 98 -1.56 7.29 -1.69
CA ASP A 98 -2.36 6.98 -0.52
C ASP A 98 -2.77 8.25 0.25
N THR A 99 -2.26 9.43 -0.17
CA THR A 99 -2.55 10.73 0.44
C THR A 99 -2.97 11.76 -0.61
N PRO A 100 -3.70 12.81 -0.21
CA PRO A 100 -4.09 13.90 -1.11
C PRO A 100 -2.92 14.60 -1.80
N ASP A 101 -1.81 14.79 -1.08
CA ASP A 101 -0.63 15.47 -1.62
C ASP A 101 0.13 14.57 -2.61
N ALA A 102 0.24 13.26 -2.32
CA ALA A 102 0.77 12.30 -3.28
C ALA A 102 -0.08 12.25 -4.56
N ALA A 103 -1.41 12.31 -4.45
CA ALA A 103 -2.32 12.36 -5.60
C ALA A 103 -2.13 13.65 -6.44
N LYS A 104 -2.00 14.82 -5.79
CA LYS A 104 -1.69 16.07 -6.47
C LYS A 104 -0.35 16.02 -7.20
N LEU A 105 0.66 15.46 -6.52
CA LEU A 105 2.00 15.29 -7.09
C LEU A 105 1.98 14.35 -8.31
N ALA A 106 1.30 13.21 -8.19
CA ALA A 106 1.11 12.26 -9.28
C ALA A 106 0.49 12.95 -10.51
N ARG A 107 -0.56 13.75 -10.30
CA ARG A 107 -1.21 14.52 -11.36
C ARG A 107 -0.28 15.56 -11.98
N LYS A 108 0.52 16.26 -11.17
CA LYS A 108 1.53 17.23 -11.64
C LYS A 108 2.54 16.59 -12.59
N TYR A 109 2.90 15.33 -12.36
CA TYR A 109 3.80 14.56 -13.22
C TYR A 109 3.11 13.79 -14.34
N GLY A 110 1.82 14.01 -14.57
CA GLY A 110 1.09 13.49 -15.73
C GLY A 110 0.49 12.09 -15.53
N ALA A 111 0.32 11.62 -14.30
CA ALA A 111 -0.39 10.37 -14.04
C ALA A 111 -1.85 10.45 -14.50
N GLU A 112 -2.33 9.39 -15.16
CA GLU A 112 -3.67 9.26 -15.74
C GLU A 112 -4.68 8.62 -14.79
N GLY A 113 -4.32 8.55 -13.51
CA GLY A 113 -5.13 8.01 -12.44
C GLY A 113 -4.29 7.54 -11.27
N ILE A 114 -4.95 7.00 -10.27
CA ILE A 114 -4.35 6.25 -9.19
C ILE A 114 -4.63 4.77 -9.44
N GLY A 115 -3.57 3.98 -9.63
CA GLY A 115 -3.64 2.54 -9.86
C GLY A 115 -3.80 1.76 -8.57
N LEU A 116 -3.25 2.31 -7.47
CA LEU A 116 -3.37 1.74 -6.14
C LEU A 116 -3.39 2.85 -5.09
N CYS A 117 -4.50 2.93 -4.36
CA CYS A 117 -4.64 3.66 -3.11
C CYS A 117 -4.84 2.64 -1.99
N ARG A 118 -3.86 2.54 -1.09
CA ARG A 118 -3.85 1.59 0.04
C ARG A 118 -4.53 2.22 1.23
N THR A 119 -5.65 1.63 1.66
CA THR A 119 -6.44 2.20 2.76
C THR A 119 -5.77 2.01 4.12
N GLU A 120 -4.93 0.99 4.30
CA GLU A 120 -4.15 0.75 5.51
C GLU A 120 -3.19 1.90 5.84
N ARG A 121 -2.58 2.52 4.83
CA ARG A 121 -1.67 3.65 5.05
C ARG A 121 -2.34 4.91 5.57
N MET A 122 -3.64 5.04 5.35
CA MET A 122 -4.42 6.14 5.90
C MET A 122 -4.56 6.06 7.42
N PHE A 123 -4.42 4.87 8.01
CA PHE A 123 -4.48 4.66 9.46
C PHE A 123 -3.16 4.97 10.18
N ASN A 124 -2.04 4.98 9.47
CA ASN A 124 -0.73 5.29 10.06
C ASN A 124 -0.49 6.80 10.27
N ALA A 125 -1.41 7.66 9.84
CA ALA A 125 -1.31 9.11 10.06
C ALA A 125 -1.77 9.46 11.48
N ASP A 126 -1.24 10.59 12.00
CA ASP A 126 -1.43 11.15 13.34
C ASP A 126 -2.76 10.79 14.04
N ASN A 127 -2.67 10.26 15.25
CA ASN A 127 -3.79 9.87 16.15
C ASN A 127 -4.81 8.86 15.57
N ARG A 128 -4.63 8.38 14.34
CA ARG A 128 -5.55 7.41 13.73
C ARG A 128 -5.21 5.99 14.09
N LEU A 129 -3.92 5.69 14.28
CA LEU A 129 -3.45 4.37 14.66
C LEU A 129 -4.07 3.94 15.99
N SER A 130 -4.16 4.84 16.99
CA SER A 130 -4.81 4.54 18.26
C SER A 130 -6.28 4.15 18.08
N ILE A 131 -7.03 4.86 17.25
CA ILE A 131 -8.44 4.52 16.96
C ILE A 131 -8.53 3.16 16.23
N PHE A 132 -7.57 2.87 15.35
CA PHE A 132 -7.54 1.58 14.65
C PHE A 132 -7.20 0.44 15.62
N VAL A 133 -6.27 0.67 16.56
CA VAL A 133 -5.98 -0.26 17.67
C VAL A 133 -7.23 -0.50 18.54
N ASP A 134 -7.97 0.54 18.88
CA ASP A 134 -9.25 0.39 19.62
C ASP A 134 -10.25 -0.51 18.88
N MET A 135 -10.28 -0.42 17.53
CA MET A 135 -11.10 -1.31 16.71
C MET A 135 -10.64 -2.77 16.81
N ILE A 136 -9.33 -3.02 16.80
CA ILE A 136 -8.75 -4.36 16.93
C ILE A 136 -8.98 -4.94 18.33
N MET A 137 -8.92 -4.10 19.35
CA MET A 137 -9.13 -4.46 20.75
C MET A 137 -10.61 -4.67 21.10
N ALA A 138 -11.54 -4.24 20.25
CA ALA A 138 -12.96 -4.40 20.49
C ALA A 138 -13.36 -5.88 20.63
N THR A 139 -14.02 -6.22 21.74
CA THR A 139 -14.37 -7.61 22.07
C THR A 139 -15.66 -8.10 21.41
N ASN A 140 -16.48 -7.17 20.91
CA ASN A 140 -17.74 -7.51 20.22
C ASN A 140 -18.02 -6.56 19.06
N GLU A 141 -18.95 -6.97 18.19
CA GLU A 141 -19.32 -6.26 16.97
C GLU A 141 -19.83 -4.83 17.23
N ASN A 142 -20.61 -4.61 18.30
CA ASN A 142 -21.18 -3.30 18.59
C ASN A 142 -20.10 -2.28 18.99
N GLN A 143 -19.15 -2.71 19.83
CA GLN A 143 -17.98 -1.88 20.17
C GLN A 143 -17.17 -1.57 18.92
N ARG A 144 -16.90 -2.58 18.07
CA ARG A 144 -16.16 -2.41 16.85
C ARG A 144 -16.85 -1.44 15.88
N LYS A 145 -18.17 -1.55 15.70
CA LYS A 145 -18.95 -0.63 14.88
C LYS A 145 -18.84 0.83 15.35
N SER A 146 -18.92 1.07 16.65
CA SER A 146 -18.79 2.43 17.20
C SER A 146 -17.43 3.07 16.88
N VAL A 147 -16.36 2.28 16.88
CA VAL A 147 -15.02 2.76 16.50
C VAL A 147 -14.91 2.92 14.98
N LEU A 148 -15.47 1.98 14.21
CA LEU A 148 -15.50 2.04 12.75
C LEU A 148 -16.24 3.26 12.22
N ASP A 149 -17.27 3.75 12.90
CA ASP A 149 -17.96 4.99 12.51
C ASP A 149 -16.98 6.19 12.52
N LYS A 150 -16.11 6.29 13.53
CA LYS A 150 -15.08 7.34 13.61
C LYS A 150 -14.05 7.18 12.49
N LEU A 151 -13.56 5.96 12.25
CA LEU A 151 -12.62 5.66 11.16
C LEU A 151 -13.23 5.95 9.79
N GLY A 152 -14.50 5.62 9.60
CA GLY A 152 -15.25 5.88 8.37
C GLY A 152 -15.34 7.36 8.03
N GLU A 153 -15.55 8.21 9.03
CA GLU A 153 -15.56 9.67 8.85
C GLU A 153 -14.18 10.20 8.42
N LEU A 154 -13.09 9.68 9.00
CA LEU A 154 -11.73 10.03 8.63
C LEU A 154 -11.42 9.61 7.18
N GLN A 155 -11.67 8.34 6.84
CA GLN A 155 -11.44 7.83 5.48
C GLN A 155 -12.31 8.53 4.43
N LYS A 156 -13.56 8.80 4.74
CA LYS A 156 -14.43 9.61 3.87
C LYS A 156 -13.78 10.94 3.50
N ASN A 157 -13.18 11.63 4.47
CA ASN A 157 -12.54 12.93 4.23
C ASN A 157 -11.28 12.78 3.37
N ASP A 158 -10.49 11.73 3.58
CA ASP A 158 -9.33 11.42 2.73
C ASP A 158 -9.75 11.12 1.29
N PHE A 159 -10.77 10.28 1.11
CA PHE A 159 -11.29 9.96 -0.22
C PHE A 159 -11.85 11.19 -0.93
N ILE A 160 -12.54 12.10 -0.24
CA ILE A 160 -12.98 13.37 -0.81
C ILE A 160 -11.80 14.15 -1.38
N GLN A 161 -10.72 14.27 -0.62
CA GLN A 161 -9.55 15.04 -1.03
C GLN A 161 -8.78 14.38 -2.18
N ILE A 162 -8.56 13.06 -2.12
CA ILE A 162 -7.88 12.29 -3.18
C ILE A 162 -8.69 12.33 -4.48
N LEU A 163 -9.99 12.04 -4.42
CA LEU A 163 -10.87 12.03 -5.58
C LEU A 163 -11.02 13.44 -6.19
N LYS A 164 -11.00 14.49 -5.37
CA LYS A 164 -10.99 15.87 -5.84
C LYS A 164 -9.68 16.21 -6.55
N ALA A 165 -8.54 15.80 -5.99
CA ALA A 165 -7.22 15.99 -6.61
C ALA A 165 -7.12 15.28 -7.97
N MET A 166 -7.82 14.15 -8.12
CA MET A 166 -7.87 13.33 -9.32
C MET A 166 -9.15 13.49 -10.13
N GLU A 167 -9.78 14.66 -10.08
CA GLU A 167 -11.01 14.92 -10.83
C GLU A 167 -10.88 14.52 -12.30
N GLY A 168 -11.84 13.72 -12.79
CA GLY A 168 -11.87 13.20 -14.15
C GLY A 168 -11.05 11.95 -14.39
N TYR A 169 -10.19 11.55 -13.45
CA TYR A 169 -9.34 10.36 -13.53
C TYR A 169 -9.80 9.26 -12.58
N LYS A 170 -9.52 8.02 -12.95
CA LYS A 170 -9.85 6.85 -12.12
C LYS A 170 -8.94 6.78 -10.88
N VAL A 171 -9.52 6.42 -9.75
CA VAL A 171 -8.82 6.16 -8.49
C VAL A 171 -9.21 4.78 -8.00
N THR A 172 -8.27 3.83 -8.06
CA THR A 172 -8.48 2.47 -7.59
C THR A 172 -8.15 2.39 -6.10
N ILE A 173 -9.17 2.19 -5.28
CA ILE A 173 -9.09 2.11 -3.83
C ILE A 173 -9.11 0.64 -3.44
N ARG A 174 -7.99 0.14 -2.89
CA ARG A 174 -7.88 -1.20 -2.35
C ARG A 174 -8.42 -1.18 -0.91
N LEU A 175 -9.37 -2.07 -0.61
CA LEU A 175 -9.84 -2.24 0.76
C LEU A 175 -8.74 -2.82 1.63
N LEU A 176 -8.93 -2.77 2.95
CA LEU A 176 -7.94 -3.19 3.94
C LEU A 176 -7.34 -4.56 3.61
N ASP A 177 -6.03 -4.63 3.53
CA ASP A 177 -5.30 -5.82 3.11
C ASP A 177 -4.47 -6.46 4.23
N PRO A 178 -3.61 -5.75 5.00
CA PRO A 178 -2.74 -6.38 5.98
C PRO A 178 -3.49 -7.09 7.11
N PRO A 179 -2.87 -8.10 7.74
CA PRO A 179 -3.38 -8.71 8.96
C PRO A 179 -3.48 -7.68 10.09
N LEU A 180 -4.44 -7.87 10.99
CA LEU A 180 -4.69 -6.90 12.07
C LEU A 180 -3.52 -6.76 13.06
N HIS A 181 -2.72 -7.79 13.26
CA HIS A 181 -1.58 -7.73 14.18
C HIS A 181 -0.48 -6.76 13.75
N GLU A 182 -0.37 -6.45 12.43
CA GLU A 182 0.62 -5.49 11.94
C GLU A 182 0.39 -4.05 12.44
N PHE A 183 -0.82 -3.76 12.94
CA PHE A 183 -1.15 -2.46 13.53
C PHE A 183 -0.96 -2.40 15.04
N LEU A 184 -0.63 -3.53 15.66
CA LEU A 184 -0.37 -3.60 17.09
C LEU A 184 1.12 -3.44 17.37
N PRO A 185 1.49 -2.93 18.55
CA PRO A 185 2.89 -2.87 18.97
C PRO A 185 3.52 -4.26 18.98
N ASN A 186 4.83 -4.33 18.72
CA ASN A 186 5.59 -5.56 18.74
C ASN A 186 5.46 -6.26 20.11
N PRO A 187 5.12 -7.57 20.17
CA PRO A 187 5.02 -8.32 21.42
C PRO A 187 6.29 -8.29 22.28
N GLU A 188 7.48 -8.27 21.67
CA GLU A 188 8.74 -8.17 22.41
C GLU A 188 8.89 -6.83 23.11
N GLU A 189 8.55 -5.72 22.44
CA GLU A 189 8.57 -4.38 23.04
C GLU A 189 7.56 -4.26 24.20
N LEU A 190 6.38 -4.88 24.04
CA LEU A 190 5.38 -4.91 25.10
C LEU A 190 5.83 -5.71 26.30
N MET A 191 6.49 -6.87 26.08
CA MET A 191 7.06 -7.67 27.16
C MET A 191 8.17 -6.90 27.90
N ASP A 192 9.02 -6.20 27.17
CA ASP A 192 10.06 -5.35 27.76
C ASP A 192 9.49 -4.22 28.63
N LYS A 193 8.42 -3.56 28.15
CA LYS A 193 7.71 -2.55 28.92
C LYS A 193 7.12 -3.12 30.22
N ILE A 194 6.48 -4.27 30.14
CA ILE A 194 5.92 -4.96 31.30
C ILE A 194 7.02 -5.35 32.29
N TYR A 195 8.19 -5.80 31.79
CA TYR A 195 9.31 -6.19 32.65
C TYR A 195 9.96 -5.00 33.38
N LYS A 196 10.11 -3.87 32.68
CA LYS A 196 10.73 -2.65 33.22
C LYS A 196 9.81 -1.93 34.22
N ASN A 197 8.50 -2.01 34.05
CA ASN A 197 7.50 -1.22 34.82
C ASN A 197 6.67 -2.09 35.78
N LYS A 198 7.24 -3.14 36.37
CA LYS A 198 6.54 -4.12 37.21
C LYS A 198 5.67 -3.55 38.35
N ASN A 199 5.84 -2.29 38.73
CA ASN A 199 5.15 -1.64 39.85
C ASN A 199 4.13 -0.57 39.42
N ASP A 200 3.83 -0.42 38.14
CA ASP A 200 2.94 0.64 37.62
C ASP A 200 1.50 0.13 37.39
N ILE A 201 0.53 1.01 37.63
CA ILE A 201 -0.91 0.71 37.52
C ILE A 201 -1.32 0.44 36.06
N ASP A 202 -0.52 0.89 35.11
CA ASP A 202 -0.78 0.82 33.66
C ASP A 202 -0.43 -0.51 32.97
N ILE A 203 0.03 -1.50 33.75
CA ILE A 203 0.46 -2.82 33.23
C ILE A 203 -0.73 -3.65 32.72
N SER A 204 -1.94 -3.41 33.21
CA SER A 204 -3.11 -4.19 32.82
C SER A 204 -3.45 -4.00 31.34
N GLU A 205 -3.51 -2.75 30.87
CA GLU A 205 -3.78 -2.41 29.48
C GLU A 205 -2.68 -2.95 28.55
N THR A 206 -1.42 -2.78 28.95
CA THR A 206 -0.28 -3.31 28.16
C THR A 206 -0.34 -4.84 28.04
N LYS A 207 -0.79 -5.56 29.09
CA LYS A 207 -0.98 -7.01 29.04
C LYS A 207 -2.14 -7.41 28.14
N GLU A 208 -3.22 -6.66 28.12
CA GLU A 208 -4.36 -6.92 27.23
C GLU A 208 -3.94 -6.77 25.76
N VAL A 209 -3.22 -5.69 25.43
CA VAL A 209 -2.67 -5.48 24.08
C VAL A 209 -1.69 -6.59 23.70
N LEU A 210 -0.81 -7.00 24.62
CA LEU A 210 0.14 -8.10 24.39
C LEU A 210 -0.60 -9.43 24.14
N ASN A 211 -1.62 -9.75 24.92
CA ASN A 211 -2.40 -10.95 24.73
C ASN A 211 -3.10 -10.93 23.36
N ARG A 212 -3.69 -9.80 23.00
CA ARG A 212 -4.34 -9.63 21.69
C ARG A 212 -3.36 -9.72 20.54
N ALA A 213 -2.18 -9.11 20.67
CA ALA A 213 -1.11 -9.20 19.66
C ALA A 213 -0.64 -10.65 19.47
N LYS A 214 -0.48 -11.42 20.55
CA LYS A 214 -0.14 -12.85 20.49
C LYS A 214 -1.26 -13.70 19.88
N GLU A 215 -2.52 -13.42 20.20
CA GLU A 215 -3.67 -14.14 19.64
C GLU A 215 -3.80 -13.93 18.14
N LEU A 216 -3.55 -12.72 17.66
CA LEU A 216 -3.64 -12.36 16.25
C LEU A 216 -2.35 -12.65 15.46
N SER A 217 -1.24 -12.93 16.15
CA SER A 217 0.05 -13.21 15.49
C SER A 217 -0.04 -14.45 14.63
N GLU A 218 0.51 -14.37 13.44
CA GLU A 218 0.49 -15.44 12.44
C GLU A 218 1.90 -15.91 12.12
N ILE A 219 2.07 -17.22 11.87
CA ILE A 219 3.35 -17.81 11.47
C ILE A 219 3.73 -17.34 10.05
N ASN A 220 2.75 -17.20 9.19
CA ASN A 220 2.95 -16.72 7.83
C ASN A 220 1.89 -15.65 7.48
N PRO A 221 2.14 -14.36 7.81
CA PRO A 221 1.20 -13.27 7.55
C PRO A 221 0.84 -13.09 6.08
N MET A 222 1.77 -13.42 5.16
CA MET A 222 1.55 -13.33 3.72
C MET A 222 0.37 -14.20 3.26
N MET A 223 0.23 -15.39 3.83
CA MET A 223 -0.81 -16.38 3.47
C MET A 223 -1.91 -16.49 4.53
N GLY A 224 -1.92 -15.58 5.50
CA GLY A 224 -2.75 -15.62 6.68
C GLY A 224 -4.10 -14.93 6.55
N HIS A 225 -4.58 -14.40 7.67
CA HIS A 225 -5.88 -13.76 7.84
C HIS A 225 -5.83 -12.29 7.42
N ARG A 226 -5.79 -12.05 6.14
CA ARG A 226 -5.69 -10.72 5.51
C ARG A 226 -6.63 -10.58 4.30
N GLY A 227 -6.77 -9.38 3.80
CA GLY A 227 -7.49 -9.07 2.57
C GLY A 227 -8.96 -9.52 2.62
N VAL A 228 -9.41 -10.20 1.57
CA VAL A 228 -10.79 -10.69 1.47
C VAL A 228 -11.20 -11.58 2.64
N ARG A 229 -10.26 -12.37 3.18
CA ARG A 229 -10.52 -13.27 4.32
C ARG A 229 -10.92 -12.47 5.56
N LEU A 230 -10.22 -11.35 5.79
CA LEU A 230 -10.56 -10.40 6.85
C LEU A 230 -11.92 -9.74 6.59
N GLY A 231 -12.18 -9.33 5.35
CA GLY A 231 -13.46 -8.73 4.95
C GLY A 231 -14.65 -9.69 5.03
N ILE A 232 -14.42 -11.01 5.04
CA ILE A 232 -15.46 -12.03 5.25
C ILE A 232 -15.70 -12.27 6.75
N THR A 233 -14.65 -12.33 7.55
CA THR A 233 -14.76 -12.63 8.99
C THR A 233 -15.12 -11.42 9.84
N TYR A 234 -14.78 -10.21 9.37
CA TYR A 234 -15.15 -8.92 9.95
C TYR A 234 -15.79 -8.02 8.89
N PRO A 235 -16.97 -8.38 8.37
CA PRO A 235 -17.58 -7.70 7.22
C PRO A 235 -17.85 -6.22 7.45
N GLU A 236 -18.05 -5.81 8.69
CA GLU A 236 -18.28 -4.42 9.08
C GLU A 236 -17.10 -3.50 8.75
N ILE A 237 -15.87 -4.02 8.66
CA ILE A 237 -14.70 -3.24 8.25
C ILE A 237 -14.81 -2.86 6.76
N TYR A 238 -15.12 -3.84 5.92
CA TYR A 238 -15.27 -3.59 4.49
C TYR A 238 -16.53 -2.78 4.17
N GLU A 239 -17.62 -3.04 4.88
CA GLU A 239 -18.86 -2.24 4.77
C GLU A 239 -18.58 -0.77 5.06
N MET A 240 -17.87 -0.46 6.16
CA MET A 240 -17.48 0.92 6.52
C MET A 240 -16.66 1.57 5.41
N GLN A 241 -15.63 0.86 4.89
CA GLN A 241 -14.77 1.41 3.84
C GLN A 241 -15.54 1.66 2.53
N ILE A 242 -16.35 0.70 2.09
CA ILE A 242 -17.22 0.84 0.93
C ILE A 242 -18.16 2.04 1.11
N LYS A 243 -18.80 2.15 2.27
CA LYS A 243 -19.69 3.27 2.61
C LYS A 243 -18.96 4.61 2.56
N ALA A 244 -17.75 4.69 3.09
CA ALA A 244 -16.92 5.90 3.05
C ALA A 244 -16.63 6.36 1.60
N VAL A 245 -16.33 5.41 0.68
CA VAL A 245 -16.13 5.71 -0.75
C VAL A 245 -17.41 6.24 -1.40
N PHE A 246 -18.56 5.62 -1.15
CA PHE A 246 -19.85 6.08 -1.68
C PHE A 246 -20.23 7.47 -1.17
N VAL A 247 -20.07 7.72 0.13
CA VAL A 247 -20.36 9.02 0.76
C VAL A 247 -19.43 10.11 0.22
N ALA A 248 -18.13 9.82 0.08
CA ALA A 248 -17.17 10.73 -0.53
C ALA A 248 -17.57 11.09 -1.96
N THR A 249 -17.93 10.08 -2.75
CA THR A 249 -18.38 10.26 -4.14
C THR A 249 -19.66 11.11 -4.21
N ALA A 250 -20.65 10.83 -3.35
CA ALA A 250 -21.89 11.59 -3.30
C ALA A 250 -21.64 13.09 -3.01
N ASN A 251 -20.74 13.37 -2.06
CA ASN A 251 -20.38 14.74 -1.69
C ASN A 251 -19.73 15.49 -2.86
N LEU A 252 -18.90 14.81 -3.64
CA LEU A 252 -18.24 15.40 -4.80
C LEU A 252 -19.19 15.60 -5.98
N VAL A 253 -20.05 14.62 -6.27
CA VAL A 253 -21.06 14.70 -7.33
C VAL A 253 -22.02 15.86 -7.06
N LYS A 254 -22.49 16.07 -5.82
CA LYS A 254 -23.30 17.23 -5.43
C LYS A 254 -22.59 18.56 -5.69
N LYS A 255 -21.25 18.58 -5.65
CA LYS A 255 -20.43 19.76 -5.98
C LYS A 255 -20.05 19.82 -7.47
N LYS A 256 -20.66 18.95 -8.31
CA LYS A 256 -20.39 18.82 -9.76
C LYS A 256 -18.94 18.43 -10.09
N ILE A 257 -18.24 17.79 -9.16
CA ILE A 257 -16.88 17.27 -9.35
C ILE A 257 -16.99 15.84 -9.91
N ASN A 258 -16.30 15.57 -11.02
CA ASN A 258 -16.31 14.29 -11.71
C ASN A 258 -15.37 13.28 -11.02
N ALA A 259 -15.82 12.70 -9.91
CA ALA A 259 -15.09 11.65 -9.19
C ALA A 259 -15.31 10.29 -9.85
N LYS A 260 -14.21 9.53 -10.07
CA LYS A 260 -14.24 8.20 -10.70
C LYS A 260 -13.54 7.15 -9.82
N PRO A 261 -14.05 6.81 -8.62
CA PRO A 261 -13.50 5.76 -7.81
C PRO A 261 -13.75 4.38 -8.41
N GLN A 262 -12.83 3.44 -8.13
CA GLN A 262 -12.97 2.01 -8.33
C GLN A 262 -12.64 1.31 -7.01
N ILE A 263 -13.40 0.28 -6.62
CA ILE A 263 -13.16 -0.50 -5.40
C ILE A 263 -12.51 -1.82 -5.79
N MET A 264 -11.38 -2.11 -5.17
CA MET A 264 -10.56 -3.29 -5.43
C MET A 264 -10.44 -4.17 -4.19
N ILE A 265 -10.77 -5.45 -4.37
CA ILE A 265 -10.71 -6.46 -3.29
C ILE A 265 -9.37 -7.19 -3.37
N PRO A 266 -8.53 -7.15 -2.32
CA PRO A 266 -7.25 -7.86 -2.27
C PRO A 266 -7.41 -9.34 -1.91
N GLN A 267 -6.41 -10.16 -2.23
CA GLN A 267 -6.24 -11.56 -1.80
C GLN A 267 -7.37 -12.53 -2.16
N VAL A 268 -8.18 -12.20 -3.17
CA VAL A 268 -9.28 -13.05 -3.62
C VAL A 268 -8.72 -14.34 -4.23
N GLY A 269 -9.16 -15.49 -3.72
CA GLY A 269 -8.79 -16.82 -4.20
C GLY A 269 -9.92 -17.54 -4.92
N SER A 270 -11.19 -17.13 -4.70
CA SER A 270 -12.35 -17.79 -5.31
C SER A 270 -13.46 -16.82 -5.70
N ILE A 271 -14.35 -17.27 -6.58
CA ILE A 271 -15.53 -16.48 -6.99
C ILE A 271 -16.52 -16.32 -5.83
N GLU A 272 -16.60 -17.29 -4.93
CA GLU A 272 -17.48 -17.28 -3.78
C GLU A 272 -17.08 -16.16 -2.80
N GLU A 273 -15.76 -16.00 -2.54
CA GLU A 273 -15.23 -14.89 -1.74
C GLU A 273 -15.58 -13.54 -2.38
N LEU A 274 -15.34 -13.40 -3.69
CA LEU A 274 -15.64 -12.18 -4.41
C LEU A 274 -17.12 -11.83 -4.42
N ASN A 275 -18.00 -12.83 -4.61
CA ASN A 275 -19.44 -12.66 -4.59
C ASN A 275 -19.97 -12.30 -3.19
N HIS A 276 -19.35 -12.84 -2.14
CA HIS A 276 -19.70 -12.47 -0.77
C HIS A 276 -19.48 -10.97 -0.53
N ILE A 277 -18.29 -10.46 -0.88
CA ILE A 277 -18.00 -9.02 -0.74
C ILE A 277 -18.84 -8.19 -1.73
N LYS A 278 -19.13 -8.74 -2.93
CA LYS A 278 -20.01 -8.06 -3.88
C LYS A 278 -21.42 -7.85 -3.32
N SER A 279 -21.93 -8.78 -2.54
CA SER A 279 -23.24 -8.61 -1.88
C SER A 279 -23.25 -7.48 -0.86
N ILE A 280 -22.16 -7.32 -0.09
CA ILE A 280 -21.98 -6.17 0.83
C ILE A 280 -21.93 -4.86 0.02
N TYR A 281 -21.13 -4.83 -1.05
CA TYR A 281 -21.05 -3.67 -1.94
C TYR A 281 -22.41 -3.29 -2.52
N ASP A 282 -23.20 -4.26 -2.99
CA ASP A 282 -24.49 -3.99 -3.60
C ASP A 282 -25.52 -3.47 -2.58
N ASN A 283 -25.51 -4.00 -1.36
CA ASN A 283 -26.35 -3.53 -0.27
C ASN A 283 -26.03 -2.07 0.09
N VAL A 284 -24.74 -1.76 0.29
CA VAL A 284 -24.30 -0.37 0.56
C VAL A 284 -24.62 0.54 -0.61
N LYS A 285 -24.44 0.10 -1.86
CA LYS A 285 -24.80 0.87 -3.04
C LYS A 285 -26.27 1.24 -3.05
N LEU A 286 -27.16 0.28 -2.82
CA LEU A 286 -28.62 0.51 -2.77
C LEU A 286 -28.99 1.48 -1.65
N GLU A 287 -28.43 1.33 -0.46
CA GLU A 287 -28.64 2.26 0.66
C GLU A 287 -28.21 3.68 0.28
N MET A 288 -27.02 3.83 -0.30
CA MET A 288 -26.48 5.15 -0.65
C MET A 288 -27.21 5.78 -1.84
N GLU A 289 -27.61 5.00 -2.84
CA GLU A 289 -28.44 5.51 -3.96
C GLU A 289 -29.79 6.04 -3.47
N LYS A 290 -30.42 5.33 -2.53
CA LYS A 290 -31.67 5.77 -1.89
C LYS A 290 -31.47 7.04 -1.04
N LYS A 291 -30.40 7.06 -0.21
CA LYS A 291 -30.09 8.19 0.69
C LYS A 291 -29.76 9.48 -0.06
N TYR A 292 -28.92 9.38 -1.09
CA TYR A 292 -28.41 10.57 -1.80
C TYR A 292 -29.18 10.91 -3.06
N LYS A 293 -30.06 10.02 -3.55
CA LYS A 293 -30.80 10.12 -4.83
C LYS A 293 -29.86 10.28 -6.04
N ILE A 294 -28.73 9.57 -6.01
CA ILE A 294 -27.68 9.55 -7.03
C ILE A 294 -27.52 8.12 -7.51
N LYS A 295 -27.42 7.91 -8.84
CA LYS A 295 -26.99 6.64 -9.41
C LYS A 295 -25.45 6.60 -9.49
N PHE A 296 -24.84 5.70 -8.75
CA PHE A 296 -23.40 5.59 -8.68
C PHE A 296 -22.83 4.69 -9.79
N LYS A 297 -21.73 5.15 -10.40
CA LYS A 297 -20.91 4.37 -11.32
C LYS A 297 -19.53 4.15 -10.69
N ILE A 298 -19.47 3.25 -9.72
CA ILE A 298 -18.23 2.85 -9.02
C ILE A 298 -17.93 1.42 -9.45
N ASN A 299 -16.83 1.20 -10.16
CA ASN A 299 -16.46 -0.12 -10.61
C ASN A 299 -15.99 -0.97 -9.43
N PHE A 300 -16.39 -2.24 -9.44
CA PHE A 300 -16.00 -3.25 -8.48
C PHE A 300 -15.07 -4.26 -9.15
N GLY A 301 -13.88 -4.47 -8.59
CA GLY A 301 -12.89 -5.39 -9.17
C GLY A 301 -12.03 -6.04 -8.11
N THR A 302 -11.04 -6.79 -8.55
CA THR A 302 -10.17 -7.55 -7.65
C THR A 302 -8.70 -7.42 -8.04
N MET A 303 -7.82 -7.57 -7.05
CA MET A 303 -6.40 -7.78 -7.27
C MET A 303 -6.14 -9.25 -7.58
N LEU A 304 -5.38 -9.54 -8.64
CA LEU A 304 -4.91 -10.87 -8.97
C LEU A 304 -3.48 -11.02 -8.44
N GLU A 305 -3.37 -11.63 -7.29
CA GLU A 305 -2.11 -11.81 -6.56
C GLU A 305 -2.00 -13.19 -5.91
N VAL A 306 -3.08 -13.97 -6.03
CA VAL A 306 -3.16 -15.38 -5.64
C VAL A 306 -3.11 -16.25 -6.89
N VAL A 307 -2.24 -17.26 -6.93
CA VAL A 307 -2.06 -18.16 -8.09
C VAL A 307 -3.38 -18.75 -8.54
N ARG A 308 -4.19 -19.25 -7.60
CA ARG A 308 -5.52 -19.81 -7.90
C ARG A 308 -6.42 -18.81 -8.63
N ALA A 309 -6.41 -17.54 -8.22
CA ALA A 309 -7.21 -16.49 -8.85
C ALA A 309 -6.83 -16.28 -10.32
N CYS A 310 -5.54 -16.36 -10.64
CA CYS A 310 -5.08 -16.28 -12.03
C CYS A 310 -5.58 -17.47 -12.87
N LEU A 311 -5.54 -18.67 -12.31
CA LEU A 311 -5.98 -19.90 -12.99
C LEU A 311 -7.52 -19.99 -13.15
N THR A 312 -8.29 -19.31 -12.30
CA THR A 312 -9.75 -19.29 -12.32
C THR A 312 -10.32 -17.92 -12.66
N SER A 313 -9.57 -17.11 -13.37
CA SER A 313 -9.92 -15.73 -13.68
C SER A 313 -11.15 -15.57 -14.56
N ASN A 314 -11.51 -16.59 -15.37
CA ASN A 314 -12.78 -16.67 -16.07
C ASN A 314 -13.99 -16.62 -15.10
N GLU A 315 -13.91 -17.30 -13.95
CA GLU A 315 -14.96 -17.26 -12.94
C GLU A 315 -15.03 -15.85 -12.30
N LEU A 316 -13.88 -15.31 -11.88
CA LEU A 316 -13.81 -13.99 -11.27
C LEU A 316 -14.31 -12.89 -12.21
N ALA A 317 -14.05 -13.00 -13.51
CA ALA A 317 -14.50 -12.05 -14.53
C ALA A 317 -16.03 -11.97 -14.67
N LYS A 318 -16.79 -12.98 -14.19
CA LYS A 318 -18.26 -12.89 -14.17
C LYS A 318 -18.74 -11.76 -13.26
N THR A 319 -18.05 -11.53 -12.16
CA THR A 319 -18.39 -10.51 -11.15
C THR A 319 -17.53 -9.27 -11.26
N ALA A 320 -16.20 -9.42 -11.36
CA ALA A 320 -15.28 -8.28 -11.42
C ALA A 320 -15.43 -7.47 -12.71
N GLU A 321 -15.38 -6.14 -12.62
CA GLU A 321 -15.40 -5.22 -13.75
C GLU A 321 -14.00 -4.83 -14.21
N PHE A 322 -12.98 -5.09 -13.38
CA PHE A 322 -11.57 -4.93 -13.71
C PHE A 322 -10.71 -5.87 -12.88
N PHE A 323 -9.50 -6.15 -13.37
CA PHE A 323 -8.44 -6.82 -12.66
C PHE A 323 -7.23 -5.91 -12.49
N SER A 324 -6.49 -6.07 -11.40
CA SER A 324 -5.17 -5.48 -11.21
C SER A 324 -4.22 -6.53 -10.66
N PHE A 325 -3.09 -6.76 -11.33
CA PHE A 325 -2.10 -7.70 -10.84
C PHE A 325 -1.31 -7.09 -9.69
N GLY A 326 -1.29 -7.75 -8.53
CA GLY A 326 -0.40 -7.47 -7.41
C GLY A 326 0.90 -8.27 -7.59
N THR A 327 1.83 -7.73 -8.39
CA THR A 327 3.00 -8.50 -8.84
C THR A 327 3.93 -8.89 -7.70
N ASN A 328 4.00 -8.11 -6.63
CA ASN A 328 4.83 -8.48 -5.47
C ASN A 328 4.34 -9.78 -4.82
N ASP A 329 3.07 -9.86 -4.46
CA ASP A 329 2.50 -11.04 -3.81
C ASP A 329 2.41 -12.23 -4.78
N LEU A 330 2.08 -11.96 -6.04
CA LEU A 330 2.04 -13.01 -7.06
C LEU A 330 3.42 -13.63 -7.30
N THR A 331 4.47 -12.83 -7.36
CA THR A 331 5.86 -13.32 -7.51
C THR A 331 6.26 -14.16 -6.31
N GLN A 332 5.97 -13.71 -5.08
CA GLN A 332 6.23 -14.49 -3.88
C GLN A 332 5.52 -15.85 -3.92
N ALA A 333 4.25 -15.85 -4.34
CA ALA A 333 3.47 -17.09 -4.42
C ALA A 333 3.97 -18.05 -5.51
N VAL A 334 4.39 -17.53 -6.67
CA VAL A 334 4.88 -18.34 -7.80
C VAL A 334 6.23 -18.95 -7.51
N PHE A 335 7.14 -18.21 -6.92
CA PHE A 335 8.48 -18.70 -6.53
C PHE A 335 8.48 -19.43 -5.17
N SER A 336 7.42 -19.29 -4.38
CA SER A 336 7.39 -19.70 -2.96
C SER A 336 8.49 -19.02 -2.15
N PHE A 337 8.81 -17.78 -2.47
CA PHE A 337 9.80 -16.96 -1.77
C PHE A 337 9.10 -15.95 -0.88
N SER A 338 9.55 -15.81 0.38
CA SER A 338 9.32 -14.59 1.14
C SER A 338 10.28 -13.52 0.62
N ARG A 339 9.79 -12.38 0.17
CA ARG A 339 10.62 -11.33 -0.42
C ARG A 339 11.73 -10.89 0.50
N GLU A 340 11.41 -10.56 1.75
CA GLU A 340 12.35 -10.05 2.72
C GLU A 340 13.43 -11.09 3.07
N ASP A 341 13.03 -12.36 3.26
CA ASP A 341 13.95 -13.45 3.51
C ASP A 341 14.82 -13.75 2.30
N ALA A 342 14.23 -13.78 1.10
CA ALA A 342 14.97 -14.08 -0.11
C ALA A 342 16.00 -13.00 -0.43
N GLU A 343 15.61 -11.71 -0.41
CA GLU A 343 16.49 -10.57 -0.69
C GLU A 343 17.65 -10.47 0.32
N SER A 344 17.41 -10.86 1.59
CA SER A 344 18.44 -10.78 2.64
C SER A 344 19.32 -12.02 2.78
N LYS A 345 18.83 -13.21 2.41
CA LYS A 345 19.51 -14.48 2.75
C LYS A 345 20.14 -15.18 1.55
N PHE A 346 19.44 -15.35 0.43
CA PHE A 346 19.90 -16.22 -0.65
C PHE A 346 19.83 -15.64 -2.07
N LEU A 347 18.99 -14.67 -2.39
CA LEU A 347 18.92 -14.09 -3.74
C LEU A 347 20.25 -13.47 -4.21
N PRO A 348 21.05 -12.81 -3.36
CA PRO A 348 22.36 -12.31 -3.77
C PRO A 348 23.28 -13.44 -4.27
N GLU A 349 23.30 -14.58 -3.57
CA GLU A 349 24.08 -15.75 -3.97
C GLU A 349 23.55 -16.42 -5.25
N TYR A 350 22.21 -16.43 -5.44
CA TYR A 350 21.59 -16.95 -6.67
C TYR A 350 22.00 -16.14 -7.90
N MET A 351 22.11 -14.80 -7.76
CA MET A 351 22.56 -13.92 -8.84
C MET A 351 24.07 -14.06 -9.08
N GLU A 352 24.87 -14.18 -8.02
CA GLU A 352 26.32 -14.42 -8.14
C GLU A 352 26.64 -15.75 -8.84
N LYS A 353 25.83 -16.77 -8.60
CA LYS A 353 25.93 -18.09 -9.26
C LYS A 353 25.21 -18.17 -10.61
N GLU A 354 24.69 -17.07 -11.12
CA GLU A 354 23.97 -16.98 -12.39
C GLU A 354 22.74 -17.93 -12.47
N LEU A 355 22.14 -18.31 -11.32
CA LEU A 355 20.91 -19.10 -11.27
C LEU A 355 19.68 -18.25 -11.64
N LEU A 356 19.75 -16.96 -11.41
CA LEU A 356 18.80 -15.95 -11.85
C LEU A 356 19.58 -14.78 -12.46
N GLU A 357 19.16 -14.31 -13.63
CA GLU A 357 19.76 -13.13 -14.27
C GLU A 357 19.52 -11.85 -13.49
N THR A 358 18.33 -11.75 -12.90
CA THR A 358 17.90 -10.58 -12.10
C THR A 358 16.99 -11.04 -10.97
N SER A 359 16.90 -10.22 -9.91
CA SER A 359 15.92 -10.47 -8.85
C SER A 359 14.49 -10.42 -9.42
N PRO A 360 13.64 -11.45 -9.16
CA PRO A 360 12.26 -11.47 -9.63
C PRO A 360 11.39 -10.39 -8.96
N PHE A 361 11.94 -9.67 -7.97
CA PHE A 361 11.31 -8.51 -7.32
C PHE A 361 11.74 -7.17 -7.92
N GLN A 362 12.74 -7.16 -8.81
CA GLN A 362 13.20 -5.96 -9.52
C GLN A 362 12.68 -5.90 -10.95
N SER A 363 12.59 -7.05 -11.61
CA SER A 363 12.00 -7.21 -12.95
C SER A 363 10.97 -8.34 -12.92
N ILE A 364 10.01 -8.26 -13.84
CA ILE A 364 8.97 -9.28 -13.91
C ILE A 364 9.58 -10.59 -14.45
N ASP A 365 9.29 -11.70 -13.79
CA ASP A 365 9.60 -13.03 -14.31
C ASP A 365 8.62 -13.36 -15.47
N GLU A 366 9.08 -13.22 -16.70
CA GLU A 366 8.24 -13.42 -17.88
C GLU A 366 7.79 -14.88 -18.04
N ASN A 367 8.61 -15.84 -17.64
CA ASN A 367 8.36 -17.26 -17.84
C ASN A 367 7.34 -17.84 -16.85
N GLY A 368 7.40 -17.49 -15.58
CA GLY A 368 6.48 -17.94 -14.54
C GLY A 368 5.34 -16.96 -14.33
N VAL A 369 5.64 -15.81 -13.72
CA VAL A 369 4.64 -14.79 -13.38
C VAL A 369 3.94 -14.24 -14.63
N GLY A 370 4.70 -13.90 -15.66
CA GLY A 370 4.18 -13.38 -16.92
C GLY A 370 3.28 -14.38 -17.64
N SER A 371 3.65 -15.66 -17.66
CA SER A 371 2.81 -16.73 -18.22
C SER A 371 1.49 -16.86 -17.48
N LEU A 372 1.52 -16.79 -16.13
CA LEU A 372 0.32 -16.86 -15.30
C LEU A 372 -0.60 -15.63 -15.53
N MET A 373 0.01 -14.44 -15.67
CA MET A 373 -0.72 -13.22 -16.04
C MET A 373 -1.39 -13.35 -17.41
N ASN A 374 -0.71 -13.91 -18.41
CA ASN A 374 -1.26 -14.15 -19.74
C ASN A 374 -2.45 -15.10 -19.71
N ILE A 375 -2.40 -16.17 -18.92
CA ILE A 375 -3.53 -17.08 -18.68
C ILE A 375 -4.70 -16.28 -18.13
N ALA A 376 -4.47 -15.49 -17.08
CA ALA A 376 -5.51 -14.72 -16.42
C ALA A 376 -6.16 -13.68 -17.34
N ILE A 377 -5.37 -12.96 -18.12
CA ILE A 377 -5.86 -11.98 -19.09
C ILE A 377 -6.71 -12.66 -20.17
N SER A 378 -6.20 -13.75 -20.73
CA SER A 378 -6.89 -14.48 -21.80
C SER A 378 -8.23 -15.05 -21.35
N GLN A 379 -8.25 -15.69 -20.17
CA GLN A 379 -9.47 -16.26 -19.61
C GLN A 379 -10.48 -15.17 -19.22
N GLY A 380 -10.02 -14.09 -18.56
CA GLY A 380 -10.87 -12.97 -18.16
C GLY A 380 -11.53 -12.28 -19.36
N ARG A 381 -10.75 -12.03 -20.42
CA ARG A 381 -11.23 -11.40 -21.66
C ARG A 381 -12.13 -12.29 -22.51
N LYS A 382 -12.09 -13.61 -22.36
CA LYS A 382 -13.11 -14.49 -22.96
C LYS A 382 -14.50 -14.26 -22.38
N ILE A 383 -14.59 -13.88 -21.11
CA ILE A 383 -15.87 -13.56 -20.43
C ILE A 383 -16.27 -12.10 -20.66
N LYS A 384 -15.34 -11.16 -20.49
CA LYS A 384 -15.55 -9.72 -20.70
C LYS A 384 -14.50 -9.19 -21.66
N LYS A 385 -14.84 -9.07 -22.95
CA LYS A 385 -13.92 -8.65 -24.02
C LYS A 385 -13.14 -7.36 -23.69
N ASN A 386 -13.79 -6.39 -23.04
CA ASN A 386 -13.21 -5.10 -22.66
C ASN A 386 -12.86 -5.04 -21.16
N LEU A 387 -12.53 -6.19 -20.56
CA LEU A 387 -12.10 -6.23 -19.16
C LEU A 387 -10.86 -5.34 -18.99
N GLU A 388 -10.96 -4.35 -18.11
CA GLU A 388 -9.86 -3.47 -17.76
C GLU A 388 -8.82 -4.26 -16.95
N ILE A 389 -7.55 -4.13 -17.35
CA ILE A 389 -6.44 -4.84 -16.69
C ILE A 389 -5.40 -3.81 -16.27
N GLY A 390 -5.00 -3.85 -15.01
CA GLY A 390 -3.90 -3.06 -14.46
C GLY A 390 -2.77 -3.95 -13.93
N ILE A 391 -1.62 -3.33 -13.74
CA ILE A 391 -0.44 -3.94 -13.09
C ILE A 391 0.02 -2.97 -12.01
N CYS A 392 0.35 -3.51 -10.85
CA CYS A 392 0.88 -2.77 -9.72
C CYS A 392 2.14 -3.46 -9.17
#